data_6fefb252d0267bf20dba4a6b1801268e
#
_entry.id   6fefb252d0267bf20dba4a6b1801268e
#
_cell.length_a   1.000
_cell.length_b   1.000
_cell.length_c   1.000
_cell.angle_alpha   90.00
_cell.angle_beta   90.00
_cell.angle_gamma   90.00
#
_symmetry.space_group_name_H-M   'P 1'
#
loop_
_entity.id
_entity.type
_entity.pdbx_description
1 polymer ?
#
loop_
_entity_poly.entity_id
_entity_poly.type
_entity_poly.pdbx_seq_one_letter_code
_entity_poly.pdbx_strand_id
1 'polypeptide(L)'
;CRYGMEEHLAETVGVSYATGLFLQFLENNLIHNAAVEAVILAVAFGVLLFLVEKKKVAGSLMERNLYESDPIRHPYAAAVTLIFTIALMTCIFATLDNAVTLGHAGGSMDIGQWPRLILAVSGLVSGVLFDYGKGRYRNLIMYCVTLLSTVCILVIVSGGSFLLGLIVFYLSAGFFVVFFSTGFVRLAGYMRVPQFWAGMGRAVNNLCAILIGSFSVALIRSGDSTKIMIASIGLFVLISIAIYIYTVMGQTDVELPDQERKQEEEQEYFSAFADTYALTEREQEVLKMLLASDEEVQEIANRLYISRAMLYRYISSLNKKTDTNSRIGLIQFY
;
A
#
# COMPACT_ATOMS: atom_id res chain seq x y z
N CYS A 1 1.07 -19.06 -5.06
CA CYS A 1 2.25 -18.15 -5.16
C CYS A 1 1.88 -16.69 -5.43
N ARG A 2 0.64 -16.38 -5.76
CA ARG A 2 0.20 -15.05 -6.23
C ARG A 2 -0.12 -14.09 -5.08
N TYR A 3 -0.79 -14.56 -4.04
CA TYR A 3 -1.06 -13.78 -2.82
C TYR A 3 0.21 -13.27 -2.14
N GLY A 4 1.32 -14.00 -2.20
CA GLY A 4 2.57 -13.60 -1.58
C GLY A 4 3.30 -12.42 -2.26
N MET A 5 3.08 -12.14 -3.54
CA MET A 5 3.75 -11.01 -4.23
C MET A 5 3.03 -9.67 -4.00
N GLU A 6 1.71 -9.68 -3.80
CA GLU A 6 0.96 -8.46 -3.44
C GLU A 6 1.13 -8.11 -1.96
N GLU A 7 1.24 -9.11 -1.10
CA GLU A 7 1.46 -8.94 0.34
C GLU A 7 2.81 -8.31 0.69
N HIS A 8 3.85 -8.46 -0.16
CA HIS A 8 5.23 -7.97 0.06
C HIS A 8 5.69 -6.94 -0.98
N LEU A 9 4.75 -6.24 -1.65
CA LEU A 9 5.10 -5.30 -2.71
C LEU A 9 5.88 -4.10 -2.16
N ALA A 10 5.44 -3.50 -1.06
CA ALA A 10 6.08 -2.33 -0.49
C ALA A 10 7.44 -2.70 0.14
N GLU A 11 7.55 -3.87 0.75
CA GLU A 11 8.81 -4.41 1.23
C GLU A 11 9.82 -4.57 0.08
N THR A 12 9.41 -5.17 -1.04
CA THR A 12 10.25 -5.33 -2.24
C THR A 12 10.73 -3.98 -2.79
N VAL A 13 9.85 -2.99 -2.88
CA VAL A 13 10.19 -1.63 -3.31
C VAL A 13 11.13 -0.96 -2.32
N GLY A 14 10.85 -1.09 -1.02
CA GLY A 14 11.67 -0.53 0.06
C GLY A 14 13.10 -1.10 0.07
N VAL A 15 13.23 -2.42 -0.04
CA VAL A 15 14.53 -3.09 -0.13
C VAL A 15 15.29 -2.68 -1.38
N SER A 16 14.62 -2.63 -2.54
CA SER A 16 15.23 -2.20 -3.80
C SER A 16 15.74 -0.76 -3.72
N TYR A 17 14.94 0.14 -3.14
CA TYR A 17 15.30 1.54 -2.94
C TYR A 17 16.48 1.70 -1.98
N ALA A 18 16.43 1.02 -0.84
CA ALA A 18 17.50 1.05 0.17
C ALA A 18 18.81 0.50 -0.39
N THR A 19 18.76 -0.61 -1.13
CA THR A 19 19.94 -1.20 -1.78
C THR A 19 20.56 -0.23 -2.78
N GLY A 20 19.73 0.43 -3.60
CA GLY A 20 20.20 1.45 -4.55
C GLY A 20 20.91 2.61 -3.87
N LEU A 21 20.35 3.13 -2.77
CA LEU A 21 20.97 4.22 -1.98
C LEU A 21 22.26 3.77 -1.27
N PHE A 22 22.29 2.54 -0.77
CA PHE A 22 23.48 1.99 -0.14
C PHE A 22 24.61 1.81 -1.16
N LEU A 23 24.32 1.30 -2.35
CA LEU A 23 25.29 1.21 -3.44
C LEU A 23 25.81 2.60 -3.85
N GLN A 24 24.93 3.58 -3.96
CA GLN A 24 25.31 4.96 -4.25
C GLN A 24 26.18 5.56 -3.13
N PHE A 25 25.90 5.23 -1.87
CA PHE A 25 26.76 5.63 -0.75
C PHE A 25 28.16 5.01 -0.85
N LEU A 26 28.25 3.71 -1.16
CA LEU A 26 29.53 3.04 -1.35
C LEU A 26 30.31 3.63 -2.53
N GLU A 27 29.65 3.86 -3.67
CA GLU A 27 30.25 4.46 -4.86
C GLU A 27 30.87 5.80 -4.55
N ASN A 28 30.14 6.71 -3.92
CA ASN A 28 30.66 8.04 -3.57
C ASN A 28 31.81 8.05 -2.54
N ASN A 29 31.91 6.99 -1.72
CA ASN A 29 32.96 6.90 -0.72
C ASN A 29 34.22 6.12 -1.21
N LEU A 30 34.04 5.20 -2.16
CA LEU A 30 35.11 4.31 -2.62
C LEU A 30 35.70 4.75 -3.97
N ILE A 31 34.90 5.42 -4.81
CA ILE A 31 35.27 5.74 -6.20
C ILE A 31 35.46 7.25 -6.32
N HIS A 32 36.72 7.66 -6.48
CA HIS A 32 37.08 9.06 -6.64
C HIS A 32 37.45 9.42 -8.08
N ASN A 33 37.43 8.44 -8.98
CA ASN A 33 37.79 8.63 -10.39
C ASN A 33 36.57 8.56 -11.28
N ALA A 34 36.19 9.67 -11.93
CA ALA A 34 35.03 9.79 -12.79
C ALA A 34 35.03 8.80 -13.98
N ALA A 35 36.18 8.38 -14.48
CA ALA A 35 36.22 7.38 -15.56
C ALA A 35 35.86 5.99 -15.05
N VAL A 36 36.28 5.63 -13.84
CA VAL A 36 35.91 4.35 -13.18
C VAL A 36 34.44 4.34 -12.87
N GLU A 37 33.91 5.45 -12.34
CA GLU A 37 32.45 5.63 -12.07
C GLU A 37 31.62 5.42 -13.34
N ALA A 38 31.98 6.05 -14.45
CA ALA A 38 31.30 5.92 -15.75
C ALA A 38 31.31 4.46 -16.25
N VAL A 39 32.43 3.73 -16.08
CA VAL A 39 32.52 2.32 -16.48
C VAL A 39 31.61 1.45 -15.61
N ILE A 40 31.59 1.65 -14.29
CA ILE A 40 30.73 0.89 -13.38
C ILE A 40 29.24 1.14 -13.70
N LEU A 41 28.84 2.39 -13.93
CA LEU A 41 27.47 2.74 -14.31
C LEU A 41 27.08 2.12 -15.66
N ALA A 42 27.99 2.12 -16.64
CA ALA A 42 27.76 1.49 -17.95
C ALA A 42 27.58 -0.04 -17.82
N VAL A 43 28.41 -0.70 -17.01
CA VAL A 43 28.28 -2.14 -16.73
C VAL A 43 27.00 -2.44 -15.98
N ALA A 44 26.65 -1.69 -14.93
CA ALA A 44 25.42 -1.86 -14.19
C ALA A 44 24.19 -1.67 -15.08
N PHE A 45 24.19 -0.68 -15.96
CA PHE A 45 23.16 -0.46 -16.96
C PHE A 45 23.04 -1.61 -17.96
N GLY A 46 24.17 -2.14 -18.44
CA GLY A 46 24.19 -3.31 -19.32
C GLY A 46 23.63 -4.57 -18.67
N VAL A 47 23.99 -4.82 -17.39
CA VAL A 47 23.41 -5.92 -16.60
C VAL A 47 21.91 -5.74 -16.40
N LEU A 48 21.44 -4.53 -16.12
CA LEU A 48 20.03 -4.23 -15.95
C LEU A 48 19.25 -4.49 -17.26
N LEU A 49 19.75 -4.04 -18.40
CA LEU A 49 19.15 -4.32 -19.72
C LEU A 49 19.07 -5.83 -19.99
N PHE A 50 20.15 -6.56 -19.73
CA PHE A 50 20.18 -8.02 -19.90
C PHE A 50 19.14 -8.73 -18.99
N LEU A 51 19.02 -8.32 -17.75
CA LEU A 51 18.03 -8.88 -16.80
C LEU A 51 16.59 -8.57 -17.26
N VAL A 52 16.33 -7.36 -17.74
CA VAL A 52 15.01 -6.97 -18.28
C VAL A 52 14.65 -7.79 -19.51
N GLU A 53 15.61 -7.99 -20.43
CA GLU A 53 15.39 -8.78 -21.64
C GLU A 53 15.13 -10.26 -21.32
N LYS A 54 15.89 -10.84 -20.38
CA LYS A 54 15.67 -12.21 -19.90
C LYS A 54 14.31 -12.39 -19.25
N LYS A 55 13.82 -11.40 -18.49
CA LYS A 55 12.48 -11.43 -17.88
C LYS A 55 11.36 -11.26 -18.90
N LYS A 56 11.54 -10.53 -20.00
CA LYS A 56 10.54 -10.45 -21.09
C LYS A 56 10.21 -11.83 -21.65
N VAL A 57 11.21 -12.70 -21.81
CA VAL A 57 11.02 -14.07 -22.26
C VAL A 57 10.25 -14.93 -21.24
N ALA A 58 10.48 -14.73 -19.95
CA ALA A 58 9.76 -15.44 -18.88
C ALA A 58 8.35 -14.84 -18.61
N GLY A 59 8.17 -13.54 -18.87
CA GLY A 59 6.93 -12.81 -18.60
C GLY A 59 5.78 -13.14 -19.56
N SER A 60 6.07 -13.53 -20.79
CA SER A 60 5.05 -13.92 -21.78
C SER A 60 4.21 -15.15 -21.37
N LEU A 61 4.77 -15.99 -20.49
CA LEU A 61 4.08 -17.15 -19.92
C LEU A 61 3.28 -16.79 -18.66
N MET A 62 3.57 -15.66 -18.02
CA MET A 62 2.99 -15.22 -16.74
C MET A 62 1.87 -14.17 -16.92
N GLU A 63 1.81 -13.49 -18.06
CA GLU A 63 0.82 -12.42 -18.36
C GLU A 63 -0.62 -12.93 -18.42
N ARG A 64 -0.83 -14.23 -18.62
CA ARG A 64 -2.17 -14.82 -18.80
C ARG A 64 -2.98 -14.93 -17.49
N ASN A 65 -2.34 -14.72 -16.35
CA ASN A 65 -2.93 -14.98 -15.04
C ASN A 65 -3.05 -13.74 -14.11
N LEU A 66 -2.81 -12.52 -14.58
CA LEU A 66 -2.78 -11.29 -13.75
C LEU A 66 -4.15 -10.63 -13.48
N TYR A 67 -5.25 -11.19 -13.97
CA TYR A 67 -6.56 -10.53 -14.02
C TYR A 67 -7.60 -11.05 -13.01
N GLU A 68 -7.17 -11.66 -11.90
CA GLU A 68 -8.10 -12.23 -10.91
C GLU A 68 -8.07 -11.58 -9.52
N SER A 69 -7.50 -10.39 -9.38
CA SER A 69 -7.68 -9.57 -8.18
C SER A 69 -8.92 -8.70 -8.34
N ASP A 70 -9.67 -8.49 -7.25
CA ASP A 70 -10.88 -7.69 -7.22
C ASP A 70 -10.72 -6.36 -7.95
N PRO A 71 -11.58 -6.04 -8.92
CA PRO A 71 -11.39 -4.87 -9.76
C PRO A 71 -11.53 -3.58 -8.96
N ILE A 72 -10.53 -2.70 -9.05
CA ILE A 72 -10.68 -1.31 -8.58
C ILE A 72 -11.79 -0.68 -9.44
N ARG A 73 -12.84 -0.20 -8.80
CA ARG A 73 -14.04 0.36 -9.46
C ARG A 73 -13.73 1.45 -10.47
N HIS A 74 -12.80 2.35 -10.12
CA HIS A 74 -12.40 3.48 -10.95
C HIS A 74 -10.88 3.68 -11.01
N PRO A 75 -10.12 2.80 -11.71
CA PRO A 75 -8.65 2.83 -11.67
C PRO A 75 -8.07 4.14 -12.21
N TYR A 76 -8.66 4.74 -13.23
CA TYR A 76 -8.21 6.05 -13.76
C TYR A 76 -8.47 7.19 -12.78
N ALA A 77 -9.61 7.20 -12.08
CA ALA A 77 -9.90 8.21 -11.07
C ALA A 77 -8.94 8.08 -9.88
N ALA A 78 -8.68 6.86 -9.43
CA ALA A 78 -7.68 6.59 -8.39
C ALA A 78 -6.27 7.03 -8.81
N ALA A 79 -5.88 6.80 -10.08
CA ALA A 79 -4.59 7.25 -10.59
C ALA A 79 -4.47 8.78 -10.65
N VAL A 80 -5.50 9.48 -11.11
CA VAL A 80 -5.53 10.96 -11.15
C VAL A 80 -5.47 11.53 -9.74
N THR A 81 -6.23 10.96 -8.80
CA THR A 81 -6.21 11.38 -7.39
C THR A 81 -4.84 11.12 -6.75
N LEU A 82 -4.20 9.99 -7.07
CA LEU A 82 -2.85 9.69 -6.61
C LEU A 82 -1.83 10.69 -7.17
N ILE A 83 -1.90 11.03 -8.47
CA ILE A 83 -1.06 12.06 -9.10
C ILE A 83 -1.20 13.38 -8.36
N PHE A 84 -2.45 13.81 -8.10
CA PHE A 84 -2.72 15.05 -7.39
C PHE A 84 -2.19 15.01 -5.95
N THR A 85 -2.38 13.91 -5.24
CA THR A 85 -1.86 13.70 -3.88
C THR A 85 -0.34 13.81 -3.85
N ILE A 86 0.35 13.16 -4.80
CA ILE A 86 1.82 13.22 -4.90
C ILE A 86 2.30 14.63 -5.23
N ALA A 87 1.62 15.33 -6.14
CA ALA A 87 1.95 16.71 -6.47
C ALA A 87 1.89 17.64 -5.23
N LEU A 88 0.82 17.51 -4.44
CA LEU A 88 0.69 18.26 -3.18
C LEU A 88 1.74 17.86 -2.14
N MET A 89 2.01 16.56 -1.97
CA MET A 89 3.06 16.09 -1.06
C MET A 89 4.44 16.56 -1.50
N THR A 90 4.73 16.56 -2.80
CA THR A 90 5.98 17.08 -3.35
C THR A 90 6.18 18.55 -2.96
N CYS A 91 5.13 19.35 -2.83
CA CYS A 91 5.24 20.74 -2.36
C CYS A 91 5.85 20.81 -0.95
N ILE A 92 5.42 19.97 -0.01
CA ILE A 92 5.97 19.92 1.36
C ILE A 92 7.42 19.43 1.32
N PHE A 93 7.67 18.32 0.63
CA PHE A 93 9.00 17.70 0.59
C PHE A 93 10.01 18.58 -0.14
N ALA A 94 9.64 19.23 -1.27
CA ALA A 94 10.50 20.19 -1.95
C ALA A 94 10.79 21.43 -1.09
N THR A 95 9.85 21.86 -0.27
CA THR A 95 10.08 22.98 0.65
C THR A 95 11.09 22.61 1.74
N LEU A 96 10.98 21.42 2.32
CA LEU A 96 11.97 20.91 3.28
C LEU A 96 13.35 20.72 2.64
N ASP A 97 13.41 20.12 1.44
CA ASP A 97 14.66 19.91 0.70
C ASP A 97 15.36 21.22 0.40
N ASN A 98 14.63 22.23 -0.06
CA ASN A 98 15.18 23.56 -0.31
C ASN A 98 15.61 24.26 0.98
N ALA A 99 14.91 24.10 2.09
CA ALA A 99 15.30 24.64 3.38
C ALA A 99 16.62 24.03 3.87
N VAL A 100 16.76 22.70 3.74
CA VAL A 100 17.97 21.96 4.07
C VAL A 100 19.14 22.36 3.18
N THR A 101 18.92 22.44 1.86
CA THR A 101 19.93 22.82 0.87
C THR A 101 20.43 24.25 1.09
N LEU A 102 19.53 25.19 1.36
CA LEU A 102 19.90 26.59 1.64
C LEU A 102 20.66 26.73 2.98
N GLY A 103 20.27 25.95 4.00
CA GLY A 103 20.97 25.90 5.27
C GLY A 103 22.40 25.35 5.11
N HIS A 104 22.59 24.32 4.30
CA HIS A 104 23.89 23.77 3.98
C HIS A 104 24.76 24.76 3.18
N ALA A 105 24.19 25.37 2.13
CA ALA A 105 24.88 26.37 1.32
C ALA A 105 25.30 27.61 2.13
N GLY A 106 24.56 27.94 3.20
CA GLY A 106 24.92 29.00 4.15
C GLY A 106 26.04 28.66 5.11
N GLY A 107 26.68 27.48 5.01
CA GLY A 107 27.79 27.05 5.83
C GLY A 107 27.42 26.67 7.26
N SER A 108 26.16 26.52 7.56
CA SER A 108 25.67 26.21 8.92
C SER A 108 25.98 24.78 9.38
N MET A 109 26.19 23.84 8.43
CA MET A 109 26.54 22.45 8.70
C MET A 109 27.14 21.74 7.49
N ASP A 110 28.20 20.92 7.71
CA ASP A 110 28.60 19.90 6.74
C ASP A 110 27.72 18.67 6.93
N ILE A 111 26.84 18.39 5.94
CA ILE A 111 25.85 17.31 6.01
C ILE A 111 26.51 15.96 5.72
N GLY A 112 27.68 15.92 5.09
CA GLY A 112 28.38 14.69 4.73
C GLY A 112 27.48 13.73 3.88
N GLN A 113 27.80 12.44 3.94
CA GLN A 113 27.09 11.40 3.17
C GLN A 113 26.07 10.59 4.01
N TRP A 114 26.05 10.76 5.33
CA TRP A 114 25.18 10.00 6.23
C TRP A 114 23.66 10.19 6.00
N PRO A 115 23.16 11.30 5.44
CA PRO A 115 21.72 11.43 5.13
C PRO A 115 21.20 10.34 4.18
N ARG A 116 22.03 9.84 3.26
CA ARG A 116 21.67 8.74 2.37
C ARG A 116 21.42 7.44 3.12
N LEU A 117 22.13 7.20 4.20
CA LEU A 117 21.91 6.04 5.06
C LEU A 117 20.58 6.15 5.80
N ILE A 118 20.22 7.33 6.31
CA ILE A 118 18.90 7.55 6.93
C ILE A 118 17.79 7.29 5.89
N LEU A 119 17.97 7.79 4.68
CA LEU A 119 17.02 7.60 3.60
C LEU A 119 16.87 6.11 3.22
N ALA A 120 17.98 5.34 3.19
CA ALA A 120 17.96 3.90 2.96
C ALA A 120 17.21 3.16 4.08
N VAL A 121 17.53 3.46 5.35
CA VAL A 121 16.84 2.88 6.52
C VAL A 121 15.34 3.22 6.48
N SER A 122 15.02 4.47 6.17
CA SER A 122 13.62 4.92 6.03
C SER A 122 12.88 4.15 4.93
N GLY A 123 13.54 3.87 3.79
CA GLY A 123 12.99 3.06 2.72
C GLY A 123 12.67 1.62 3.16
N LEU A 124 13.58 0.99 3.93
CA LEU A 124 13.33 -0.35 4.49
C LEU A 124 12.15 -0.34 5.48
N VAL A 125 12.17 0.59 6.44
CA VAL A 125 11.12 0.70 7.46
C VAL A 125 9.76 0.96 6.82
N SER A 126 9.70 1.86 5.84
CA SER A 126 8.44 2.17 5.13
C SER A 126 7.92 0.97 4.33
N GLY A 127 8.82 0.18 3.71
CA GLY A 127 8.44 -1.04 3.00
C GLY A 127 7.69 -2.01 3.91
N VAL A 128 8.29 -2.34 5.06
CA VAL A 128 7.68 -3.23 6.06
C VAL A 128 6.37 -2.68 6.62
N LEU A 129 6.35 -1.39 6.98
CA LEU A 129 5.16 -0.77 7.57
C LEU A 129 3.99 -0.66 6.58
N PHE A 130 4.26 -0.42 5.29
CA PHE A 130 3.21 -0.29 4.29
C PHE A 130 2.57 -1.63 3.90
N ASP A 131 3.28 -2.75 4.06
CA ASP A 131 2.71 -4.08 3.86
C ASP A 131 2.09 -4.65 5.14
N TYR A 132 2.32 -4.02 6.31
CA TYR A 132 1.71 -4.43 7.55
C TYR A 132 0.17 -4.39 7.46
N GLY A 133 -0.48 -5.45 7.92
CA GLY A 133 -1.94 -5.58 7.86
C GLY A 133 -2.48 -5.60 6.42
N LYS A 134 -1.74 -6.22 5.48
CA LYS A 134 -2.09 -6.29 4.04
C LYS A 134 -2.21 -4.91 3.37
N GLY A 135 -1.43 -3.94 3.87
CA GLY A 135 -1.40 -2.58 3.32
C GLY A 135 -2.54 -1.65 3.75
N ARG A 136 -3.40 -2.10 4.67
CA ARG A 136 -4.55 -1.33 5.19
C ARG A 136 -4.13 0.01 5.79
N TYR A 137 -2.98 0.05 6.47
CA TYR A 137 -2.52 1.24 7.18
C TYR A 137 -1.64 2.17 6.36
N ARG A 138 -1.33 1.85 5.10
CA ARG A 138 -0.42 2.61 4.24
C ARG A 138 -0.79 4.09 4.13
N ASN A 139 -2.05 4.40 3.86
CA ASN A 139 -2.53 5.79 3.70
C ASN A 139 -2.50 6.53 5.05
N LEU A 140 -2.86 5.87 6.15
CA LEU A 140 -2.80 6.43 7.50
C LEU A 140 -1.35 6.74 7.90
N ILE A 141 -0.41 5.81 7.67
CA ILE A 141 1.01 6.01 7.96
C ILE A 141 1.53 7.20 7.15
N MET A 142 1.20 7.29 5.85
CA MET A 142 1.64 8.41 5.02
C MET A 142 1.04 9.74 5.46
N TYR A 143 -0.20 9.74 5.93
CA TYR A 143 -0.81 10.91 6.56
C TYR A 143 -0.03 11.37 7.80
N CYS A 144 0.33 10.45 8.71
CA CYS A 144 1.13 10.77 9.89
C CYS A 144 2.52 11.29 9.53
N VAL A 145 3.17 10.72 8.51
CA VAL A 145 4.47 11.19 8.01
C VAL A 145 4.36 12.60 7.42
N THR A 146 3.30 12.90 6.69
CA THR A 146 3.05 14.23 6.12
C THR A 146 2.78 15.25 7.22
N LEU A 147 2.02 14.88 8.26
CA LEU A 147 1.80 15.70 9.45
C LEU A 147 3.12 16.02 10.15
N LEU A 148 3.96 14.99 10.39
CA LEU A 148 5.28 15.15 11.00
C LEU A 148 6.17 16.11 10.20
N SER A 149 6.18 15.98 8.87
CA SER A 149 6.94 16.85 7.97
C SER A 149 6.42 18.29 8.02
N THR A 150 5.10 18.49 8.10
CA THR A 150 4.49 19.83 8.23
C THR A 150 4.88 20.48 9.56
N VAL A 151 4.76 19.73 10.66
CA VAL A 151 5.18 20.22 11.99
C VAL A 151 6.67 20.57 11.99
N CYS A 152 7.49 19.78 11.31
CA CYS A 152 8.91 20.05 11.18
C CYS A 152 9.19 21.39 10.47
N ILE A 153 8.49 21.70 9.36
CA ILE A 153 8.59 23.01 8.70
C ILE A 153 8.24 24.12 9.68
N LEU A 154 7.14 23.99 10.43
CA LEU A 154 6.72 25.00 11.40
C LEU A 154 7.77 25.22 12.49
N VAL A 155 8.39 24.15 12.99
CA VAL A 155 9.46 24.23 14.00
C VAL A 155 10.69 24.92 13.45
N ILE A 156 11.15 24.59 12.23
CA ILE A 156 12.31 25.24 11.59
C ILE A 156 12.05 26.73 11.40
N VAL A 157 10.88 27.08 10.88
CA VAL A 157 10.49 28.49 10.60
C VAL A 157 10.38 29.29 11.89
N SER A 158 10.04 28.65 13.02
CA SER A 158 9.98 29.28 14.35
C SER A 158 11.37 29.36 15.04
N GLY A 159 12.46 29.05 14.34
CA GLY A 159 13.83 29.08 14.91
C GLY A 159 14.24 27.84 15.68
N GLY A 160 13.56 26.72 15.46
CA GLY A 160 13.90 25.42 16.05
C GLY A 160 15.15 24.77 15.46
N SER A 161 15.49 23.59 15.98
CA SER A 161 16.70 22.85 15.59
C SER A 161 16.67 22.44 14.12
N PHE A 162 17.63 22.92 13.34
CA PHE A 162 17.81 22.53 11.93
C PHE A 162 18.17 21.05 11.77
N LEU A 163 18.98 20.49 12.68
CA LEU A 163 19.35 19.08 12.67
C LEU A 163 18.13 18.15 12.79
N LEU A 164 17.19 18.50 13.67
CA LEU A 164 15.92 17.78 13.81
C LEU A 164 15.13 17.80 12.48
N GLY A 165 15.08 18.97 11.85
CA GLY A 165 14.45 19.14 10.55
C GLY A 165 15.05 18.25 9.47
N LEU A 166 16.34 18.15 9.42
CA LEU A 166 17.09 17.33 8.48
C LEU A 166 16.80 15.82 8.68
N ILE A 167 16.81 15.34 9.92
CA ILE A 167 16.49 13.94 10.23
C ILE A 167 15.06 13.61 9.81
N VAL A 168 14.09 14.46 10.18
CA VAL A 168 12.69 14.27 9.83
C VAL A 168 12.49 14.30 8.31
N PHE A 169 13.18 15.20 7.60
CA PHE A 169 13.12 15.26 6.14
C PHE A 169 13.55 13.94 5.49
N TYR A 170 14.74 13.44 5.81
CA TYR A 170 15.25 12.21 5.20
C TYR A 170 14.45 10.97 5.60
N LEU A 171 13.96 10.92 6.84
CA LEU A 171 13.06 9.87 7.29
C LEU A 171 11.75 9.90 6.47
N SER A 172 11.14 11.05 6.36
CA SER A 172 9.87 11.23 5.63
C SER A 172 10.00 10.99 4.13
N ALA A 173 11.12 11.40 3.53
CA ALA A 173 11.36 11.25 2.09
C ALA A 173 11.43 9.78 1.65
N GLY A 174 11.99 8.88 2.46
CA GLY A 174 11.96 7.44 2.18
C GLY A 174 10.55 6.87 2.17
N PHE A 175 9.72 7.23 3.16
CA PHE A 175 8.31 6.86 3.19
C PHE A 175 7.57 7.36 1.95
N PHE A 176 7.80 8.60 1.56
CA PHE A 176 7.16 9.18 0.40
C PHE A 176 7.52 8.45 -0.91
N VAL A 177 8.82 8.12 -1.11
CA VAL A 177 9.27 7.39 -2.30
C VAL A 177 8.65 6.01 -2.40
N VAL A 178 8.60 5.26 -1.29
CA VAL A 178 7.99 3.93 -1.28
C VAL A 178 6.47 4.03 -1.47
N PHE A 179 5.82 5.04 -0.87
CA PHE A 179 4.38 5.27 -1.01
C PHE A 179 3.96 5.45 -2.47
N PHE A 180 4.56 6.41 -3.19
CA PHE A 180 4.14 6.65 -4.57
C PHE A 180 4.56 5.51 -5.52
N SER A 181 5.71 4.89 -5.30
CA SER A 181 6.16 3.78 -6.13
C SER A 181 5.21 2.58 -6.01
N THR A 182 4.88 2.16 -4.80
CA THR A 182 3.93 1.06 -4.56
C THR A 182 2.53 1.40 -5.02
N GLY A 183 2.07 2.64 -4.83
CA GLY A 183 0.76 3.09 -5.28
C GLY A 183 0.57 2.93 -6.79
N PHE A 184 1.54 3.40 -7.58
CA PHE A 184 1.46 3.28 -9.04
C PHE A 184 1.70 1.86 -9.55
N VAL A 185 2.57 1.08 -8.93
CA VAL A 185 2.76 -0.33 -9.32
C VAL A 185 1.47 -1.14 -9.09
N ARG A 186 0.76 -0.91 -7.99
CA ARG A 186 -0.57 -1.52 -7.75
C ARG A 186 -1.58 -1.11 -8.82
N LEU A 187 -1.72 0.18 -9.09
CA LEU A 187 -2.65 0.70 -10.09
C LEU A 187 -2.31 0.24 -11.51
N ALA A 188 -1.04 0.03 -11.82
CA ALA A 188 -0.58 -0.39 -13.14
C ALA A 188 -1.22 -1.70 -13.60
N GLY A 189 -1.49 -2.64 -12.68
CA GLY A 189 -2.16 -3.91 -12.98
C GLY A 189 -3.57 -3.75 -13.56
N TYR A 190 -4.23 -2.62 -13.31
CA TYR A 190 -5.59 -2.32 -13.78
C TYR A 190 -5.62 -1.35 -14.98
N MET A 191 -4.45 -0.98 -15.50
CA MET A 191 -4.34 0.01 -16.55
C MET A 191 -4.03 -0.63 -17.91
N ARG A 192 -4.50 0.03 -18.99
CA ARG A 192 -4.29 -0.44 -20.37
C ARG A 192 -2.82 -0.57 -20.77
N VAL A 193 -1.91 0.25 -20.18
CA VAL A 193 -0.46 0.23 -20.43
C VAL A 193 0.27 0.17 -19.09
N PRO A 194 0.40 -1.04 -18.47
CA PRO A 194 0.94 -1.19 -17.12
C PRO A 194 2.35 -0.61 -16.94
N GLN A 195 3.23 -0.78 -17.93
CA GLN A 195 4.63 -0.34 -17.86
C GLN A 195 4.75 1.19 -17.74
N PHE A 196 3.87 1.93 -18.42
CA PHE A 196 3.81 3.38 -18.33
C PHE A 196 3.37 3.85 -16.95
N TRP A 197 2.31 3.25 -16.43
CA TRP A 197 1.75 3.63 -15.13
C TRP A 197 2.64 3.26 -13.96
N ALA A 198 3.35 2.13 -14.02
CA ALA A 198 4.29 1.73 -12.98
C ALA A 198 5.41 2.76 -12.75
N GLY A 199 5.89 3.43 -13.80
CA GLY A 199 6.91 4.48 -13.71
C GLY A 199 6.38 5.88 -13.40
N MET A 200 5.06 6.09 -13.42
CA MET A 200 4.44 7.43 -13.34
C MET A 200 4.75 8.14 -12.02
N GLY A 201 4.84 7.42 -10.91
CA GLY A 201 5.11 8.02 -9.60
C GLY A 201 6.39 8.85 -9.57
N ARG A 202 7.47 8.31 -10.08
CA ARG A 202 8.76 9.02 -10.15
C ARG A 202 8.71 10.19 -11.13
N ALA A 203 8.06 10.00 -12.27
CA ALA A 203 7.91 11.05 -13.28
C ALA A 203 7.13 12.25 -12.74
N VAL A 204 6.00 12.00 -12.09
CA VAL A 204 5.17 13.07 -11.45
C VAL A 204 5.96 13.78 -10.35
N ASN A 205 6.61 13.03 -9.45
CA ASN A 205 7.39 13.63 -8.38
C ASN A 205 8.49 14.55 -8.91
N ASN A 206 9.28 14.09 -9.89
CA ASN A 206 10.37 14.89 -10.46
C ASN A 206 9.84 16.13 -11.22
N LEU A 207 8.78 15.98 -11.99
CA LEU A 207 8.17 17.11 -12.71
C LEU A 207 7.64 18.16 -11.72
N CYS A 208 6.91 17.74 -10.70
CA CYS A 208 6.39 18.63 -9.66
C CYS A 208 7.52 19.30 -8.87
N ALA A 209 8.60 18.57 -8.53
CA ALA A 209 9.74 19.15 -7.84
C ALA A 209 10.41 20.28 -8.65
N ILE A 210 10.54 20.11 -9.96
CA ILE A 210 11.09 21.15 -10.85
C ILE A 210 10.18 22.39 -10.88
N LEU A 211 8.86 22.19 -11.05
CA LEU A 211 7.89 23.28 -11.14
C LEU A 211 7.76 24.05 -9.83
N ILE A 212 7.78 23.35 -8.70
CA ILE A 212 7.54 23.91 -7.37
C ILE A 212 8.84 24.46 -6.77
N GLY A 213 10.01 23.93 -7.16
CA GLY A 213 11.29 24.28 -6.57
C GLY A 213 11.56 25.78 -6.57
N SER A 214 11.32 26.47 -7.69
CA SER A 214 11.51 27.92 -7.79
C SER A 214 10.58 28.71 -6.86
N PHE A 215 9.32 28.29 -6.77
CA PHE A 215 8.32 28.93 -5.89
C PHE A 215 8.66 28.71 -4.41
N SER A 216 9.03 27.49 -4.05
CA SER A 216 9.43 27.11 -2.69
C SER A 216 10.65 27.90 -2.22
N VAL A 217 11.70 28.02 -3.06
CA VAL A 217 12.88 28.83 -2.77
C VAL A 217 12.52 30.30 -2.58
N ALA A 218 11.65 30.86 -3.44
CA ALA A 218 11.17 32.23 -3.32
C ALA A 218 10.42 32.47 -2.00
N LEU A 219 9.57 31.52 -1.61
CA LEU A 219 8.83 31.57 -0.36
C LEU A 219 9.75 31.54 0.86
N ILE A 220 10.77 30.64 0.88
CA ILE A 220 11.74 30.55 1.97
C ILE A 220 12.58 31.83 2.05
N ARG A 221 13.05 32.33 0.92
CA ARG A 221 13.86 33.55 0.86
C ARG A 221 13.10 34.83 1.24
N SER A 222 11.75 34.80 1.18
CA SER A 222 10.95 35.96 1.65
C SER A 222 11.14 36.25 3.13
N GLY A 223 11.60 35.28 3.92
CA GLY A 223 11.78 35.39 5.37
C GLY A 223 10.50 35.62 6.17
N ASP A 224 9.35 35.59 5.52
CA ASP A 224 8.06 35.80 6.16
C ASP A 224 7.53 34.50 6.77
N SER A 225 7.87 34.27 8.02
CA SER A 225 7.47 33.07 8.78
C SER A 225 5.96 32.83 8.74
N THR A 226 5.15 33.90 8.77
CA THR A 226 3.69 33.80 8.77
C THR A 226 3.17 33.24 7.46
N LYS A 227 3.71 33.69 6.32
CA LYS A 227 3.33 33.16 5.00
C LYS A 227 3.69 31.69 4.85
N ILE A 228 4.89 31.32 5.29
CA ILE A 228 5.35 29.91 5.23
C ILE A 228 4.45 29.03 6.09
N MET A 229 4.09 29.46 7.31
CA MET A 229 3.20 28.72 8.19
C MET A 229 1.81 28.54 7.59
N ILE A 230 1.18 29.62 7.09
CA ILE A 230 -0.15 29.56 6.47
C ILE A 230 -0.13 28.64 5.23
N ALA A 231 0.88 28.78 4.37
CA ALA A 231 1.02 27.93 3.19
C ALA A 231 1.17 26.44 3.56
N SER A 232 2.02 26.14 4.56
CA SER A 232 2.26 24.75 5.01
C SER A 232 1.00 24.11 5.62
N ILE A 233 0.27 24.84 6.46
CA ILE A 233 -0.99 24.36 7.06
C ILE A 233 -2.07 24.18 5.97
N GLY A 234 -2.24 25.13 5.08
CA GLY A 234 -3.19 25.06 3.97
C GLY A 234 -2.89 23.86 3.06
N LEU A 235 -1.61 23.65 2.76
CA LEU A 235 -1.17 22.49 1.95
C LEU A 235 -1.42 21.16 2.65
N PHE A 236 -1.18 21.08 3.97
CA PHE A 236 -1.48 19.89 4.77
C PHE A 236 -2.98 19.54 4.75
N VAL A 237 -3.86 20.55 4.86
CA VAL A 237 -5.31 20.35 4.76
C VAL A 237 -5.69 19.81 3.37
N LEU A 238 -5.14 20.37 2.30
CA LEU A 238 -5.38 19.87 0.93
C LEU A 238 -4.89 18.44 0.75
N ILE A 239 -3.71 18.09 1.28
CA ILE A 239 -3.17 16.73 1.24
C ILE A 239 -4.08 15.77 2.02
N SER A 240 -4.59 16.19 3.17
CA SER A 240 -5.50 15.37 3.99
C SER A 240 -6.77 15.03 3.22
N ILE A 241 -7.36 16.01 2.52
CA ILE A 241 -8.51 15.80 1.65
C ILE A 241 -8.17 14.89 0.48
N ALA A 242 -7.01 15.10 -0.17
CA ALA A 242 -6.57 14.28 -1.30
C ALA A 242 -6.31 12.82 -0.92
N ILE A 243 -5.68 12.56 0.24
CA ILE A 243 -5.48 11.20 0.76
C ILE A 243 -6.83 10.54 1.05
N TYR A 244 -7.77 11.28 1.65
CA TYR A 244 -9.11 10.76 1.92
C TYR A 244 -9.82 10.35 0.62
N ILE A 245 -9.84 11.24 -0.38
CA ILE A 245 -10.45 10.94 -1.69
C ILE A 245 -9.74 9.74 -2.35
N TYR A 246 -8.40 9.70 -2.31
CA TYR A 246 -7.63 8.58 -2.85
C TYR A 246 -7.98 7.26 -2.15
N THR A 247 -8.16 7.29 -0.83
CA THR A 247 -8.56 6.12 -0.05
C THR A 247 -9.93 5.62 -0.48
N VAL A 248 -10.90 6.52 -0.61
CA VAL A 248 -12.27 6.18 -1.04
C VAL A 248 -12.31 5.67 -2.50
N MET A 249 -11.55 6.30 -3.41
CA MET A 249 -11.51 5.88 -4.82
C MET A 249 -10.72 4.60 -5.06
N GLY A 250 -9.75 4.29 -4.20
CA GLY A 250 -8.90 3.10 -4.27
C GLY A 250 -9.48 1.90 -3.51
N GLN A 251 -10.61 2.08 -2.82
CA GLN A 251 -11.33 0.95 -2.25
C GLN A 251 -11.91 0.12 -3.39
N THR A 252 -11.56 -1.16 -3.40
CA THR A 252 -12.32 -2.17 -4.13
C THR A 252 -13.73 -2.21 -3.54
N ASP A 253 -14.74 -2.57 -4.32
CA ASP A 253 -16.15 -2.66 -3.85
C ASP A 253 -16.34 -3.63 -2.65
N VAL A 254 -15.25 -4.18 -2.12
CA VAL A 254 -15.20 -5.21 -1.07
C VAL A 254 -14.31 -4.79 0.09
N GLU A 255 -14.60 -3.65 0.73
CA GLU A 255 -14.40 -3.52 2.17
C GLU A 255 -15.76 -3.35 2.84
N LEU A 256 -16.61 -4.33 2.66
CA LEU A 256 -17.56 -4.72 3.69
C LEU A 256 -16.74 -4.92 5.00
N PRO A 257 -17.23 -4.46 6.16
CA PRO A 257 -16.59 -4.77 7.43
C PRO A 257 -16.23 -6.25 7.44
N ASP A 258 -15.08 -6.65 8.00
CA ASP A 258 -14.61 -8.05 8.01
C ASP A 258 -15.70 -9.05 8.42
N GLN A 259 -16.72 -8.59 9.13
CA GLN A 259 -17.91 -9.36 9.49
C GLN A 259 -18.87 -9.57 8.33
N GLU A 260 -19.12 -8.57 7.50
CA GLU A 260 -20.03 -8.70 6.34
C GLU A 260 -19.40 -9.54 5.23
N ARG A 261 -18.10 -9.39 4.98
CA ARG A 261 -17.36 -10.23 4.03
C ARG A 261 -17.32 -11.69 4.46
N LYS A 262 -17.09 -11.96 5.74
CA LYS A 262 -17.16 -13.33 6.26
C LYS A 262 -18.57 -13.93 6.14
N GLN A 263 -19.58 -13.12 6.34
CA GLN A 263 -20.98 -13.57 6.19
C GLN A 263 -21.32 -13.84 4.72
N GLU A 264 -20.82 -13.04 3.76
CA GLU A 264 -21.02 -13.29 2.32
C GLU A 264 -20.24 -14.53 1.87
N GLU A 265 -18.97 -14.68 2.25
CA GLU A 265 -18.15 -15.87 1.98
C GLU A 265 -18.78 -17.15 2.59
N GLU A 266 -19.29 -17.07 3.83
CA GLU A 266 -20.03 -18.17 4.47
C GLU A 266 -21.35 -18.48 3.74
N GLN A 267 -22.05 -17.46 3.25
CA GLN A 267 -23.31 -17.63 2.54
C GLN A 267 -23.11 -18.19 1.13
N GLU A 268 -22.06 -17.75 0.44
CA GLU A 268 -21.66 -18.30 -0.87
C GLU A 268 -21.19 -19.76 -0.74
N TYR A 269 -20.34 -20.05 0.26
CA TYR A 269 -19.92 -21.42 0.55
C TYR A 269 -21.11 -22.32 0.90
N PHE A 270 -22.04 -21.83 1.72
CA PHE A 270 -23.26 -22.57 2.06
C PHE A 270 -24.14 -22.84 0.83
N SER A 271 -24.30 -21.86 -0.04
CA SER A 271 -25.06 -22.01 -1.29
C SER A 271 -24.43 -23.06 -2.21
N ALA A 272 -23.12 -22.99 -2.42
CA ALA A 272 -22.37 -23.96 -3.22
C ALA A 272 -22.45 -25.38 -2.63
N PHE A 273 -22.38 -25.50 -1.31
CA PHE A 273 -22.56 -26.78 -0.61
C PHE A 273 -23.98 -27.32 -0.80
N ALA A 274 -25.00 -26.49 -0.63
CA ALA A 274 -26.41 -26.87 -0.81
C ALA A 274 -26.69 -27.37 -2.23
N ASP A 275 -26.13 -26.72 -3.24
CA ASP A 275 -26.27 -27.10 -4.65
C ASP A 275 -25.52 -28.41 -4.95
N THR A 276 -24.28 -28.56 -4.45
CA THR A 276 -23.46 -29.77 -4.65
C THR A 276 -24.14 -31.04 -4.13
N TYR A 277 -24.78 -30.92 -2.96
CA TYR A 277 -25.46 -32.06 -2.32
C TYR A 277 -26.97 -32.07 -2.57
N ALA A 278 -27.49 -31.22 -3.47
CA ALA A 278 -28.91 -31.09 -3.83
C ALA A 278 -29.80 -31.03 -2.58
N LEU A 279 -29.49 -30.10 -1.67
CA LEU A 279 -30.26 -29.95 -0.43
C LEU A 279 -31.58 -29.22 -0.69
N THR A 280 -32.69 -29.74 -0.14
CA THR A 280 -33.96 -29.04 -0.17
C THR A 280 -33.96 -27.84 0.77
N GLU A 281 -34.87 -26.87 0.56
CA GLU A 281 -34.99 -25.67 1.41
C GLU A 281 -35.07 -26.01 2.91
N ARG A 282 -35.81 -27.04 3.25
CA ARG A 282 -35.97 -27.51 4.64
C ARG A 282 -34.70 -28.14 5.20
N GLU A 283 -33.95 -28.87 4.39
CA GLU A 283 -32.65 -29.42 4.77
C GLU A 283 -31.61 -28.33 4.98
N GLN A 284 -31.68 -27.28 4.16
CA GLN A 284 -30.81 -26.08 4.33
C GLN A 284 -31.13 -25.34 5.63
N GLU A 285 -32.38 -25.13 5.98
CA GLU A 285 -32.78 -24.53 7.26
C GLU A 285 -32.30 -25.35 8.44
N VAL A 286 -32.45 -26.68 8.38
CA VAL A 286 -31.97 -27.58 9.42
C VAL A 286 -30.46 -27.52 9.53
N LEU A 287 -29.71 -27.58 8.41
CA LEU A 287 -28.26 -27.51 8.42
C LEU A 287 -27.76 -26.17 8.99
N LYS A 288 -28.33 -25.04 8.57
CA LYS A 288 -28.01 -23.71 9.13
C LYS A 288 -28.17 -23.67 10.66
N MET A 289 -29.26 -24.24 11.16
CA MET A 289 -29.49 -24.25 12.61
C MET A 289 -28.55 -25.20 13.36
N LEU A 290 -28.13 -26.30 12.74
CA LEU A 290 -27.14 -27.22 13.28
C LEU A 290 -25.73 -26.61 13.35
N LEU A 291 -25.39 -25.75 12.38
CA LEU A 291 -24.10 -25.04 12.33
C LEU A 291 -24.06 -23.86 13.30
N ALA A 292 -25.20 -23.17 13.49
CA ALA A 292 -25.26 -21.95 14.30
C ALA A 292 -25.37 -22.21 15.81
N SER A 293 -25.70 -23.43 16.26
CA SER A 293 -25.91 -23.70 17.68
C SER A 293 -25.41 -25.06 18.15
N ASP A 294 -24.79 -25.08 19.34
CA ASP A 294 -24.44 -26.30 20.07
C ASP A 294 -25.60 -26.84 20.93
N GLU A 295 -26.83 -26.35 20.69
CA GLU A 295 -28.00 -26.70 21.47
C GLU A 295 -28.41 -28.16 21.35
N GLU A 296 -29.20 -28.64 22.31
CA GLU A 296 -29.77 -29.95 22.27
C GLU A 296 -30.77 -30.10 21.12
N VAL A 297 -30.87 -31.32 20.57
CA VAL A 297 -31.77 -31.66 19.44
C VAL A 297 -33.20 -31.22 19.70
N GLN A 298 -33.66 -31.25 20.96
CA GLN A 298 -35.02 -30.86 21.33
C GLN A 298 -35.24 -29.34 21.17
N GLU A 299 -34.25 -28.53 21.51
CA GLU A 299 -34.31 -27.06 21.40
C GLU A 299 -34.28 -26.61 19.95
N ILE A 300 -33.43 -27.25 19.13
CA ILE A 300 -33.39 -27.02 17.69
C ILE A 300 -34.74 -27.38 17.02
N ALA A 301 -35.31 -28.50 17.41
CA ALA A 301 -36.63 -28.92 16.90
C ALA A 301 -37.72 -27.89 17.25
N ASN A 302 -37.72 -27.37 18.48
CA ASN A 302 -38.68 -26.35 18.92
C ASN A 302 -38.51 -25.05 18.15
N ARG A 303 -37.28 -24.59 17.87
CA ARG A 303 -37.01 -23.38 17.09
C ARG A 303 -37.44 -23.50 15.63
N LEU A 304 -37.30 -24.69 15.05
CA LEU A 304 -37.74 -24.98 13.69
C LEU A 304 -39.26 -25.31 13.58
N TYR A 305 -39.96 -25.29 14.73
CA TYR A 305 -41.39 -25.67 14.82
C TYR A 305 -41.68 -27.05 14.25
N ILE A 306 -40.77 -28.03 14.49
CA ILE A 306 -40.95 -29.42 14.05
C ILE A 306 -40.81 -30.38 15.24
N SER A 307 -41.30 -31.61 15.08
CA SER A 307 -41.10 -32.65 16.10
C SER A 307 -39.62 -33.14 16.10
N ARG A 308 -39.16 -33.59 17.24
CA ARG A 308 -37.83 -34.22 17.38
C ARG A 308 -37.61 -35.36 16.37
N ALA A 309 -38.68 -36.18 16.15
CA ALA A 309 -38.61 -37.29 15.16
C ALA A 309 -38.41 -36.76 13.74
N MET A 310 -39.02 -35.63 13.39
CA MET A 310 -38.85 -34.97 12.09
C MET A 310 -37.49 -34.43 11.91
N LEU A 311 -36.90 -33.81 12.95
CA LEU A 311 -35.53 -33.30 12.91
C LEU A 311 -34.52 -34.44 12.68
N TYR A 312 -34.67 -35.58 13.35
CA TYR A 312 -33.82 -36.75 13.10
C TYR A 312 -33.96 -37.28 11.67
N ARG A 313 -35.13 -37.21 11.05
CA ARG A 313 -35.31 -37.56 9.64
C ARG A 313 -34.50 -36.64 8.72
N TYR A 314 -34.53 -35.34 8.97
CA TYR A 314 -33.72 -34.38 8.18
C TYR A 314 -32.24 -34.62 8.38
N ILE A 315 -31.75 -34.81 9.62
CA ILE A 315 -30.35 -35.15 9.90
C ILE A 315 -29.94 -36.45 9.19
N SER A 316 -30.81 -37.47 9.20
CA SER A 316 -30.52 -38.74 8.49
C SER A 316 -30.49 -38.54 6.97
N SER A 317 -31.36 -37.69 6.41
CA SER A 317 -31.33 -37.34 4.99
C SER A 317 -30.08 -36.58 4.61
N LEU A 318 -29.66 -35.59 5.40
CA LEU A 318 -28.43 -34.85 5.24
C LEU A 318 -27.20 -35.77 5.29
N ASN A 319 -27.12 -36.63 6.31
CA ASN A 319 -26.05 -37.61 6.43
C ASN A 319 -25.94 -38.54 5.21
N LYS A 320 -27.11 -38.98 4.68
CA LYS A 320 -27.13 -39.82 3.48
C LYS A 320 -26.64 -39.09 2.24
N LYS A 321 -26.96 -37.81 2.10
CA LYS A 321 -26.55 -36.98 0.95
C LYS A 321 -25.07 -36.62 1.00
N THR A 322 -24.54 -36.41 2.19
CA THR A 322 -23.12 -36.01 2.42
C THR A 322 -22.21 -37.17 2.74
N ASP A 323 -22.72 -38.40 2.76
CA ASP A 323 -22.01 -39.64 3.14
C ASP A 323 -21.39 -39.57 4.55
N THR A 324 -22.09 -38.91 5.48
CA THR A 324 -21.68 -38.78 6.89
C THR A 324 -22.53 -39.68 7.78
N ASN A 325 -22.02 -40.02 8.98
CA ASN A 325 -22.67 -41.00 9.86
C ASN A 325 -23.28 -40.39 11.13
N SER A 326 -23.06 -39.10 11.39
CA SER A 326 -23.53 -38.46 12.63
C SER A 326 -23.70 -36.95 12.46
N ARG A 327 -24.46 -36.30 13.40
CA ARG A 327 -24.59 -34.85 13.49
C ARG A 327 -23.22 -34.17 13.55
N ILE A 328 -22.33 -34.70 14.40
CA ILE A 328 -20.96 -34.13 14.57
C ILE A 328 -20.16 -34.33 13.28
N GLY A 329 -20.24 -35.48 12.67
CA GLY A 329 -19.59 -35.77 11.40
C GLY A 329 -20.08 -34.85 10.27
N LEU A 330 -21.38 -34.52 10.23
CA LEU A 330 -21.95 -33.60 9.27
C LEU A 330 -21.43 -32.15 9.47
N ILE A 331 -21.36 -31.68 10.72
CA ILE A 331 -20.84 -30.36 11.07
C ILE A 331 -19.33 -30.25 10.76
N GLN A 332 -18.56 -31.31 10.97
CA GLN A 332 -17.12 -31.33 10.66
C GLN A 332 -16.83 -31.47 9.16
N PHE A 333 -17.76 -32.06 8.42
CA PHE A 333 -17.66 -32.26 6.98
C PHE A 333 -17.99 -30.94 6.21
N TYR A 334 -18.91 -30.13 6.74
CA TYR A 334 -19.19 -28.78 6.24
C TYR A 334 -18.04 -27.83 6.55
#